data_911d764bd65cf2eb18fe91101065ee72
#
_entry.id   911d764bd65cf2eb18fe91101065ee72
#
_cell.length_a   1.000
_cell.length_b   1.000
_cell.length_c   1.000
_cell.angle_alpha   90.00
_cell.angle_beta   90.00
_cell.angle_gamma   90.00
#
_symmetry.space_group_name_H-M   'P 1'
#
loop_
_entity.id
_entity.type
_entity.pdbx_description
1 polymer ?
#
loop_
_entity_poly.entity_id
_entity_poly.type
_entity_poly.pdbx_seq_one_letter_code
_entity_poly.pdbx_strand_id
1 'polypeptide(L)'
;MVEELSVLRRVDWGANFGWPYFEGNTRKNGGEPENLVFPVYDYGHDVGVAVMAGYPCRDCGIPKLDGAILFGDMSGPIWAIGSDGVSRLDAERVDILTGWAQGPDKSLYALAYNGIFKVVER
;
A
#
# COMPACT_ATOMS: atom_id res chain seq x y z
N MET A 1 -5.42 2.25 -16.72
CA MET A 1 -4.46 2.67 -15.68
C MET A 1 -4.71 1.87 -14.41
N VAL A 2 -3.68 1.45 -13.74
CA VAL A 2 -3.77 0.74 -12.46
C VAL A 2 -2.84 1.38 -11.43
N GLU A 3 -3.23 1.29 -10.17
CA GLU A 3 -2.35 1.61 -9.04
C GLU A 3 -1.61 0.35 -8.61
N GLU A 4 -0.35 0.48 -8.23
CA GLU A 4 0.46 -0.67 -7.86
C GLU A 4 1.24 -0.43 -6.56
N LEU A 5 1.33 -1.48 -5.74
CA LEU A 5 2.14 -1.51 -4.53
C LEU A 5 3.28 -2.52 -4.70
N SER A 6 4.49 -2.03 -4.64
CA SER A 6 5.70 -2.86 -4.64
C SER A 6 6.42 -2.80 -3.30
N VAL A 7 6.90 -3.94 -2.83
CA VAL A 7 7.72 -4.05 -1.62
C VAL A 7 9.14 -4.39 -2.01
N LEU A 8 10.05 -3.43 -1.82
CA LEU A 8 11.48 -3.61 -2.07
C LEU A 8 12.15 -4.35 -0.91
N ARG A 9 12.81 -5.44 -1.25
CA ARG A 9 13.76 -6.12 -0.37
C ARG A 9 15.17 -5.84 -0.83
N ARG A 10 16.17 -6.02 0.04
CA ARG A 10 17.57 -5.77 -0.31
C ARG A 10 18.04 -6.57 -1.53
N VAL A 11 17.47 -7.75 -1.74
CA VAL A 11 17.77 -8.61 -2.90
C VAL A 11 17.21 -8.08 -4.21
N ASP A 12 16.29 -7.14 -4.16
CA ASP A 12 15.60 -6.57 -5.32
C ASP A 12 16.30 -5.28 -5.83
N TRP A 13 17.52 -4.98 -5.38
CA TRP A 13 18.27 -3.81 -5.84
C TRP A 13 18.54 -3.88 -7.33
N GLY A 14 18.16 -2.79 -8.04
CA GLY A 14 18.18 -2.75 -9.49
C GLY A 14 16.96 -3.42 -10.14
N ALA A 15 15.95 -3.76 -9.37
CA ALA A 15 14.69 -4.29 -9.88
C ALA A 15 14.02 -3.30 -10.83
N ASN A 16 13.42 -3.86 -11.88
CA ASN A 16 12.63 -3.15 -12.85
C ASN A 16 11.15 -3.46 -12.60
N PHE A 17 10.34 -2.45 -12.32
CA PHE A 17 8.89 -2.61 -12.09
C PHE A 17 8.06 -2.62 -13.37
N GLY A 18 8.71 -2.62 -14.53
CA GLY A 18 8.13 -3.00 -15.80
C GLY A 18 7.74 -1.87 -16.73
N TRP A 19 7.65 -0.63 -16.27
CA TRP A 19 7.31 0.49 -17.14
C TRP A 19 8.34 0.69 -18.27
N PRO A 20 7.93 0.91 -19.54
CA PRO A 20 6.56 1.06 -20.04
C PRO A 20 5.92 -0.23 -20.58
N TYR A 21 6.50 -1.39 -20.32
CA TYR A 21 6.01 -2.67 -20.83
C TYR A 21 4.86 -3.25 -20.00
N PHE A 22 4.90 -2.96 -18.70
CA PHE A 22 3.86 -3.34 -17.75
C PHE A 22 3.39 -2.12 -16.95
N GLU A 23 2.14 -2.20 -16.52
CA GLU A 23 1.53 -1.33 -15.53
C GLU A 23 0.81 -2.26 -14.54
N GLY A 24 1.34 -2.36 -13.32
CA GLY A 24 0.97 -3.43 -12.42
C GLY A 24 1.30 -4.81 -12.99
N ASN A 25 0.36 -5.71 -12.94
CA ASN A 25 0.44 -7.03 -13.57
C ASN A 25 -0.03 -7.06 -15.03
N THR A 26 -0.46 -5.91 -15.55
CA THR A 26 -1.01 -5.80 -16.91
C THR A 26 0.05 -5.44 -17.93
N ARG A 27 0.24 -6.30 -18.94
CA ARG A 27 1.12 -5.98 -20.08
C ARG A 27 0.51 -4.87 -20.93
N LYS A 28 1.29 -3.84 -21.20
CA LYS A 28 0.90 -2.67 -22.04
C LYS A 28 1.55 -2.71 -23.42
N ASN A 29 2.83 -3.01 -23.48
CA ASN A 29 3.61 -2.98 -24.70
C ASN A 29 4.41 -4.26 -24.86
N GLY A 30 4.83 -4.56 -26.12
CA GLY A 30 5.77 -5.62 -26.38
C GLY A 30 7.16 -5.28 -25.84
N GLY A 31 7.91 -6.30 -25.50
CA GLY A 31 9.25 -6.21 -24.91
C GLY A 31 9.38 -7.11 -23.69
N GLU A 32 10.61 -7.46 -23.37
CA GLU A 32 10.95 -8.30 -22.23
C GLU A 32 11.92 -7.52 -21.33
N PRO A 33 11.40 -6.80 -20.31
CA PRO A 33 12.26 -6.07 -19.38
C PRO A 33 13.11 -7.02 -18.55
N GLU A 34 14.40 -6.70 -18.42
CA GLU A 34 15.30 -7.45 -17.55
C GLU A 34 15.00 -7.13 -16.07
N ASN A 35 15.25 -8.10 -15.19
CA ASN A 35 15.06 -7.96 -13.74
C ASN A 35 13.66 -7.50 -13.34
N LEU A 36 12.65 -7.96 -14.06
CA LEU A 36 11.25 -7.59 -13.81
C LEU A 36 10.78 -8.15 -12.47
N VAL A 37 10.24 -7.25 -11.66
CA VAL A 37 9.59 -7.59 -10.38
C VAL A 37 8.17 -7.06 -10.43
N PHE A 38 7.22 -7.97 -10.31
CA PHE A 38 5.81 -7.61 -10.25
C PHE A 38 5.42 -7.02 -8.90
N PRO A 39 4.42 -6.13 -8.86
CA PRO A 39 3.90 -5.61 -7.60
C PRO A 39 3.31 -6.73 -6.74
N VAL A 40 3.28 -6.51 -5.42
CA VAL A 40 2.63 -7.44 -4.47
C VAL A 40 1.12 -7.28 -4.47
N TYR A 41 0.63 -6.14 -4.94
CA TYR A 41 -0.79 -5.85 -5.10
C TYR A 41 -0.98 -4.76 -6.15
N ASP A 42 -2.00 -4.89 -6.97
CA ASP A 42 -2.45 -3.85 -7.90
C ASP A 42 -3.98 -3.81 -7.96
N TYR A 43 -4.52 -2.68 -8.38
CA TYR A 43 -5.96 -2.48 -8.57
C TYR A 43 -6.22 -1.40 -9.62
N GLY A 44 -7.37 -1.50 -10.26
CA GLY A 44 -7.81 -0.55 -11.28
C GLY A 44 -8.40 0.74 -10.69
N HIS A 45 -8.57 1.72 -11.54
CA HIS A 45 -9.17 3.02 -11.18
C HIS A 45 -10.69 2.95 -10.86
N ASP A 46 -11.29 1.78 -10.96
CA ASP A 46 -12.60 1.47 -10.41
C ASP A 46 -12.60 1.27 -8.88
N VAL A 47 -11.42 1.00 -8.31
CA VAL A 47 -11.22 0.77 -6.87
C VAL A 47 -10.61 1.99 -6.17
N GLY A 48 -9.66 2.67 -6.80
CA GLY A 48 -9.01 3.85 -6.26
C GLY A 48 -8.27 4.62 -7.34
N VAL A 49 -7.68 5.75 -7.00
CA VAL A 49 -7.11 6.71 -7.97
C VAL A 49 -5.64 7.04 -7.75
N ALA A 50 -5.12 6.83 -6.54
CA ALA A 50 -3.72 7.05 -6.21
C ALA A 50 -3.32 6.31 -4.94
N VAL A 51 -2.47 5.30 -5.07
CA VAL A 51 -1.99 4.52 -3.93
C VAL A 51 -1.08 5.35 -3.04
N MET A 52 -1.32 5.28 -1.73
CA MET A 52 -0.51 5.90 -0.68
C MET A 52 0.13 4.81 0.16
N ALA A 53 1.42 4.54 -0.07
CA ALA A 53 2.17 3.57 0.70
C ALA A 53 2.33 4.05 2.15
N GLY A 54 2.11 3.15 3.10
CA GLY A 54 2.22 3.42 4.52
C GLY A 54 3.40 2.70 5.16
N TYR A 55 3.17 2.15 6.33
CA TYR A 55 4.20 1.53 7.18
C TYR A 55 3.91 0.07 7.46
N PRO A 56 4.95 -0.75 7.65
CA PRO A 56 4.76 -2.06 8.26
C PRO A 56 4.34 -1.89 9.72
N CYS A 57 3.33 -2.64 10.13
CA CYS A 57 2.98 -2.79 11.54
C CYS A 57 4.00 -3.73 12.20
N ARG A 58 4.92 -3.17 12.98
CA ARG A 58 5.87 -3.91 13.82
C ARG A 58 5.75 -3.37 15.23
N ASP A 59 5.16 -4.14 16.13
CA ASP A 59 4.81 -3.68 17.48
C ASP A 59 3.93 -2.41 17.45
N CYS A 60 3.06 -2.27 16.49
CA CYS A 60 2.22 -1.07 16.33
C CYS A 60 1.01 -1.03 17.27
N GLY A 61 0.93 -1.99 18.20
CA GLY A 61 -0.15 -2.10 19.18
C GLY A 61 -1.41 -2.81 18.67
N ILE A 62 -1.34 -3.43 17.49
CA ILE A 62 -2.45 -4.16 16.87
C ILE A 62 -1.96 -5.57 16.49
N PRO A 63 -2.07 -6.56 17.39
CA PRO A 63 -1.53 -7.91 17.16
C PRO A 63 -2.00 -8.57 15.87
N LYS A 64 -3.25 -8.34 15.45
CA LYS A 64 -3.81 -8.89 14.21
C LYS A 64 -3.14 -8.36 12.94
N LEU A 65 -2.49 -7.21 13.02
CA LEU A 65 -1.80 -6.58 11.89
C LEU A 65 -0.28 -6.75 11.96
N ASP A 66 0.25 -7.45 12.97
CA ASP A 66 1.69 -7.58 13.14
C ASP A 66 2.35 -8.23 11.91
N GLY A 67 3.36 -7.55 11.37
CA GLY A 67 4.02 -7.92 10.13
C GLY A 67 3.31 -7.48 8.84
N ALA A 68 2.05 -7.04 8.89
CA ALA A 68 1.36 -6.50 7.73
C ALA A 68 1.86 -5.09 7.38
N ILE A 69 1.79 -4.74 6.10
CA ILE A 69 2.06 -3.38 5.61
C ILE A 69 0.72 -2.68 5.39
N LEU A 70 0.55 -1.53 6.02
CA LEU A 70 -0.62 -0.68 5.80
C LEU A 70 -0.38 0.22 4.61
N PHE A 71 -1.39 0.37 3.78
CA PHE A 71 -1.43 1.30 2.67
C PHE A 71 -2.88 1.73 2.42
N GLY A 72 -3.06 2.70 1.58
CA GLY A 72 -4.40 3.16 1.24
C GLY A 72 -4.42 3.85 -0.10
N ASP A 73 -5.58 4.37 -0.45
CA ASP A 73 -5.77 5.18 -1.65
C ASP A 73 -6.24 6.59 -1.28
N MET A 74 -5.86 7.56 -2.07
CA MET A 74 -6.28 8.94 -1.90
C MET A 74 -7.80 9.10 -1.84
N SER A 75 -8.56 8.21 -2.50
CA SER A 75 -10.03 8.20 -2.46
C SER A 75 -10.62 7.69 -1.13
N GLY A 76 -9.78 7.29 -0.16
CA GLY A 76 -10.18 6.97 1.21
C GLY A 76 -10.01 5.52 1.66
N PRO A 77 -10.10 4.48 0.81
CA PRO A 77 -9.94 3.10 1.24
C PRO A 77 -8.56 2.84 1.86
N ILE A 78 -8.54 2.00 2.89
CA ILE A 78 -7.31 1.57 3.57
C ILE A 78 -7.26 0.05 3.63
N TRP A 79 -6.07 -0.50 3.39
CA TRP A 79 -5.82 -1.94 3.42
C TRP A 79 -4.58 -2.27 4.25
N ALA A 80 -4.53 -3.52 4.67
CA ALA A 80 -3.34 -4.15 5.19
C ALA A 80 -3.00 -5.37 4.32
N ILE A 81 -1.72 -5.48 3.92
CA ILE A 81 -1.20 -6.65 3.22
C ILE A 81 -0.25 -7.42 4.13
N GLY A 82 -0.58 -8.66 4.42
CA GLY A 82 0.19 -9.57 5.25
C GLY A 82 0.45 -10.89 4.54
N SER A 83 0.92 -11.89 5.30
CA SER A 83 1.17 -13.25 4.77
C SER A 83 -0.10 -13.92 4.21
N ASP A 84 -1.26 -13.56 4.74
CA ASP A 84 -2.56 -14.12 4.35
C ASP A 84 -3.24 -13.37 3.19
N GLY A 85 -2.55 -12.37 2.62
CA GLY A 85 -3.06 -11.54 1.53
C GLY A 85 -3.49 -10.15 1.98
N VAL A 86 -4.39 -9.54 1.21
CA VAL A 86 -4.88 -8.18 1.42
C VAL A 86 -6.22 -8.19 2.13
N SER A 87 -6.34 -7.41 3.18
CA SER A 87 -7.59 -7.16 3.90
C SER A 87 -7.91 -5.68 3.91
N ARG A 88 -9.20 -5.34 3.69
CA ARG A 88 -9.69 -3.97 3.81
C ARG A 88 -9.95 -3.64 5.28
N LEU A 89 -9.47 -2.47 5.70
CA LEU A 89 -9.74 -1.94 7.03
C LEU A 89 -10.94 -0.99 7.00
N ASP A 90 -11.62 -0.88 8.12
CA ASP A 90 -12.70 0.10 8.27
C ASP A 90 -12.11 1.50 8.42
N ALA A 91 -12.30 2.32 7.41
CA ALA A 91 -11.76 3.66 7.31
C ALA A 91 -12.82 4.69 6.89
N GLU A 92 -14.09 4.45 7.17
CA GLU A 92 -15.20 5.31 6.73
C GLU A 92 -15.07 6.78 7.16
N ARG A 93 -14.25 7.05 8.17
CA ARG A 93 -14.00 8.41 8.68
C ARG A 93 -12.90 9.16 7.97
N VAL A 94 -12.07 8.45 7.18
CA VAL A 94 -10.94 9.04 6.47
C VAL A 94 -11.42 9.61 5.15
N ASP A 95 -11.26 10.91 4.98
CA ASP A 95 -11.61 11.61 3.74
C ASP A 95 -10.32 12.13 3.09
N ILE A 96 -10.10 11.75 1.85
CA ILE A 96 -8.89 12.09 1.08
C ILE A 96 -7.62 11.78 1.86
N LEU A 97 -7.17 10.53 1.81
CA LEU A 97 -5.92 10.10 2.41
C LEU A 97 -4.74 10.83 1.72
N THR A 98 -3.91 11.51 2.50
CA THR A 98 -2.77 12.28 2.00
C THR A 98 -1.42 11.70 2.40
N GLY A 99 -1.39 10.74 3.30
CA GLY A 99 -0.16 10.09 3.74
C GLY A 99 -0.30 9.30 5.03
N TRP A 100 0.84 8.93 5.58
CA TRP A 100 0.96 8.12 6.78
C TRP A 100 2.03 8.66 7.71
N ALA A 101 1.90 8.37 8.99
CA ALA A 101 2.92 8.66 9.99
C ALA A 101 3.04 7.53 10.99
N GLN A 102 4.22 7.40 11.60
CA GLN A 102 4.47 6.50 12.71
C GLN A 102 4.87 7.30 13.93
N GLY A 103 4.22 7.07 15.05
CA GLY A 103 4.55 7.68 16.32
C GLY A 103 5.80 7.06 16.98
N PRO A 104 6.36 7.69 18.01
CA PRO A 104 7.51 7.16 18.73
C PRO A 104 7.21 5.86 19.48
N ASP A 105 5.94 5.61 19.78
CA ASP A 105 5.41 4.37 20.34
C ASP A 105 5.07 3.31 19.27
N LYS A 106 5.50 3.55 18.04
CA LYS A 106 5.21 2.73 16.86
C LYS A 106 3.74 2.69 16.42
N SER A 107 2.87 3.43 17.07
CA SER A 107 1.48 3.60 16.61
C SER A 107 1.45 4.17 15.19
N LEU A 108 0.52 3.71 14.39
CA LEU A 108 0.37 4.15 13.00
C LEU A 108 -0.80 5.13 12.88
N TYR A 109 -0.61 6.12 12.04
CA TYR A 109 -1.58 7.19 11.80
C TYR A 109 -1.81 7.37 10.30
N ALA A 110 -3.08 7.44 9.92
CA ALA A 110 -3.48 7.90 8.59
C ALA A 110 -3.62 9.43 8.64
N LEU A 111 -2.97 10.10 7.70
CA LEU A 111 -3.07 11.55 7.51
C LEU A 111 -4.08 11.81 6.41
N ALA A 112 -5.10 12.60 6.68
CA ALA A 112 -6.15 12.88 5.73
C ALA A 112 -6.51 14.37 5.72
N TYR A 113 -7.24 14.79 4.70
CA TYR A 113 -7.69 16.17 4.59
C TYR A 113 -8.55 16.62 5.79
N ASN A 114 -9.35 15.70 6.32
CA ASN A 114 -10.24 15.97 7.46
C ASN A 114 -9.64 15.66 8.83
N GLY A 115 -8.37 15.24 8.93
CA GLY A 115 -7.72 15.03 10.22
C GLY A 115 -6.62 13.97 10.24
N ILE A 116 -6.18 13.65 11.44
CA ILE A 116 -5.19 12.59 11.72
C ILE A 116 -5.91 11.49 12.48
N PHE A 117 -5.84 10.28 11.96
CA PHE A 117 -6.55 9.13 12.50
C PHE A 117 -5.56 8.07 12.99
N LYS A 118 -5.63 7.71 14.25
CA LYS A 118 -4.84 6.60 14.79
C LYS A 118 -5.46 5.28 14.37
N VAL A 119 -4.63 4.38 13.87
CA VAL A 119 -5.05 3.00 13.61
C VAL A 119 -5.15 2.26 14.93
N VAL A 120 -6.30 1.67 15.20
CA VAL A 120 -6.59 0.95 16.46
C VAL A 120 -7.35 -0.34 16.17
N GLU A 121 -7.25 -1.31 17.07
CA GLU A 121 -8.14 -2.47 17.07
C GLU A 121 -9.50 -2.10 17.68
N ARG A 122 -10.57 -2.58 17.06
CA ARG A 122 -11.92 -2.48 17.63
C ARG A 122 -12.25 -3.71 18.45
#